data_f6cf81aa0dbb0c6a6b517184eba5634d
#
_entry.id   f6cf81aa0dbb0c6a6b517184eba5634d
#
_cell.length_a   1.000
_cell.length_b   1.000
_cell.length_c   1.000
_cell.angle_alpha   90.00
_cell.angle_beta   90.00
_cell.angle_gamma   90.00
#
_symmetry.space_group_name_H-M   'P 1'
#
loop_
_entity.id
_entity.type
_entity.pdbx_description
1 polymer ?
#
loop_
_entity_poly.entity_id
_entity_poly.type
_entity_poly.pdbx_seq_one_letter_code
_entity_poly.pdbx_strand_id
1 'polypeptide(L)'
;MTKPGIMLAPGASGTIERLREHERGLVARGMAVTLVELPRGRAERALPVYRRAMEAIDPVPVIGGQSFGARVASLLAAELTPAALVLLSYPLHAPGRQGAWEERTAHWPRIGCPVLLLAGESDPFADVTLLRRAADQLPDATLLSYPRVGHGLGRVLDEALDRVAAFVAERT
;
A
#
# COMPACT_ATOMS: atom_id res chain seq x y z
N MET A 1 -4.99 25.71 -5.67
CA MET A 1 -5.28 24.46 -4.92
C MET A 1 -4.13 23.50 -5.11
N THR A 2 -3.55 22.99 -4.04
CA THR A 2 -2.52 21.96 -4.09
C THR A 2 -3.11 20.66 -4.61
N LYS A 3 -2.37 19.94 -5.46
CA LYS A 3 -2.81 18.63 -5.95
C LYS A 3 -2.79 17.61 -4.80
N PRO A 4 -3.79 16.72 -4.71
CA PRO A 4 -3.74 15.61 -3.78
C PRO A 4 -2.46 14.81 -3.96
N GLY A 5 -1.76 14.50 -2.88
CA GLY A 5 -0.44 13.88 -2.91
C GLY A 5 -0.41 12.46 -2.36
N ILE A 6 0.29 11.56 -3.07
CA ILE A 6 0.55 10.20 -2.63
C ILE A 6 2.02 9.83 -2.81
N MET A 7 2.58 9.17 -1.81
CA MET A 7 3.91 8.59 -1.85
C MET A 7 3.80 7.07 -1.95
N LEU A 8 4.46 6.46 -2.94
CA LEU A 8 4.41 5.02 -3.19
C LEU A 8 5.79 4.37 -3.17
N ALA A 9 5.87 3.22 -2.53
CA ALA A 9 7.05 2.37 -2.48
C ALA A 9 6.86 1.07 -3.28
N PRO A 10 7.92 0.56 -3.93
CA PRO A 10 7.85 -0.60 -4.81
C PRO A 10 7.82 -1.94 -4.06
N GLY A 11 7.59 -3.01 -4.81
CA GLY A 11 7.70 -4.39 -4.35
C GLY A 11 9.15 -4.81 -4.03
N ALA A 12 9.36 -6.10 -3.87
CA ALA A 12 10.64 -6.69 -3.41
C ALA A 12 11.86 -6.38 -4.28
N SER A 13 11.66 -5.96 -5.53
CA SER A 13 12.76 -5.49 -6.38
C SER A 13 13.45 -4.22 -5.85
N GLY A 14 12.76 -3.43 -5.01
CA GLY A 14 13.21 -2.15 -4.47
C GLY A 14 13.25 -1.02 -5.49
N THR A 15 13.04 -1.29 -6.79
CA THR A 15 13.14 -0.31 -7.86
C THR A 15 11.79 0.33 -8.21
N ILE A 16 11.80 1.64 -8.39
CA ILE A 16 10.62 2.44 -8.78
C ILE A 16 10.17 2.19 -10.23
N GLU A 17 10.99 1.57 -11.08
CA GLU A 17 10.61 1.32 -12.49
C GLU A 17 9.29 0.56 -12.63
N ARG A 18 9.04 -0.40 -11.74
CA ARG A 18 7.79 -1.16 -11.73
C ARG A 18 6.55 -0.36 -11.29
N LEU A 19 6.74 0.82 -10.70
CA LEU A 19 5.68 1.75 -10.31
C LEU A 19 5.44 2.87 -11.33
N ARG A 20 6.22 2.95 -12.41
CA ARG A 20 6.08 4.02 -13.42
C ARG A 20 4.70 4.03 -14.08
N GLU A 21 4.09 2.87 -14.27
CA GLU A 21 2.73 2.79 -14.81
C GLU A 21 1.71 3.31 -13.80
N HIS A 22 1.86 2.98 -12.53
CA HIS A 22 1.03 3.52 -11.44
C HIS A 22 1.18 5.05 -11.35
N GLU A 23 2.42 5.54 -11.38
CA GLU A 23 2.71 6.98 -11.36
C GLU A 23 2.01 7.71 -12.51
N ARG A 24 2.22 7.25 -13.76
CA ARG A 24 1.58 7.86 -14.93
C ARG A 24 0.06 7.86 -14.82
N GLY A 25 -0.51 6.75 -14.39
CA GLY A 25 -1.96 6.61 -14.23
C GLY A 25 -2.53 7.54 -13.16
N LEU A 26 -1.86 7.70 -12.04
CA LEU A 26 -2.29 8.61 -10.97
C LEU A 26 -2.07 10.08 -11.34
N VAL A 27 -0.96 10.41 -12.01
CA VAL A 27 -0.71 11.77 -12.52
C VAL A 27 -1.78 12.16 -13.55
N ALA A 28 -2.18 11.25 -14.43
CA ALA A 28 -3.27 11.47 -15.37
C ALA A 28 -4.63 11.76 -14.69
N ARG A 29 -4.79 11.30 -13.44
CA ARG A 29 -5.95 11.54 -12.56
C ARG A 29 -5.79 12.79 -11.66
N GLY A 30 -4.77 13.60 -11.92
CA GLY A 30 -4.56 14.86 -11.22
C GLY A 30 -3.80 14.75 -9.89
N MET A 31 -3.22 13.59 -9.58
CA MET A 31 -2.44 13.39 -8.34
C MET A 31 -1.01 13.93 -8.46
N ALA A 32 -0.45 14.38 -7.34
CA ALA A 32 1.00 14.53 -7.18
C ALA A 32 1.55 13.19 -6.64
N VAL A 33 2.48 12.57 -7.37
CA VAL A 33 3.02 11.26 -7.00
C VAL A 33 4.50 11.35 -6.70
N THR A 34 4.90 10.83 -5.55
CA THR A 34 6.31 10.66 -5.16
C THR A 34 6.62 9.17 -5.08
N LEU A 35 7.61 8.71 -5.85
CA LEU A 35 8.10 7.34 -5.77
C LEU A 35 9.33 7.26 -4.87
N VAL A 36 9.38 6.26 -3.99
CA VAL A 36 10.47 6.06 -3.04
C VAL A 36 11.12 4.71 -3.27
N GLU A 37 12.40 4.72 -3.67
CA GLU A 37 13.18 3.48 -3.73
C GLU A 37 13.44 2.96 -2.32
N LEU A 38 13.36 1.64 -2.16
CA LEU A 38 13.61 0.97 -0.90
C LEU A 38 14.79 -0.02 -1.02
N PRO A 39 15.63 -0.14 0.02
CA PRO A 39 16.61 -1.20 0.09
C PRO A 39 15.91 -2.56 0.08
N ARG A 40 16.50 -3.52 -0.64
CA ARG A 40 16.01 -4.90 -0.70
C ARG A 40 16.18 -5.63 0.64
N GLY A 41 15.38 -6.64 0.85
CA GLY A 41 15.48 -7.55 1.99
C GLY A 41 14.44 -7.28 3.05
N ARG A 42 14.87 -6.99 4.27
CA ARG A 42 13.97 -6.86 5.42
C ARG A 42 13.30 -5.48 5.47
N ALA A 43 12.03 -5.47 5.86
CA ALA A 43 11.24 -4.24 6.01
C ALA A 43 11.86 -3.26 7.02
N GLU A 44 12.50 -3.77 8.07
CA GLU A 44 13.16 -2.97 9.10
C GLU A 44 14.30 -2.09 8.56
N ARG A 45 14.96 -2.54 7.49
CA ARG A 45 16.00 -1.76 6.79
C ARG A 45 15.40 -0.69 5.88
N ALA A 46 14.21 -0.92 5.36
CA ALA A 46 13.50 -0.01 4.46
C ALA A 46 12.75 1.10 5.22
N LEU A 47 12.29 0.83 6.44
CA LEU A 47 11.54 1.77 7.27
C LEU A 47 12.22 3.15 7.41
N PRO A 48 13.51 3.27 7.79
CA PRO A 48 14.17 4.58 7.93
C PRO A 48 14.25 5.37 6.63
N VAL A 49 14.35 4.68 5.50
CA VAL A 49 14.39 5.31 4.17
C VAL A 49 13.02 5.91 3.84
N TYR A 50 11.95 5.13 4.02
CA TYR A 50 10.60 5.60 3.75
C TYR A 50 10.19 6.72 4.71
N ARG A 51 10.50 6.59 6.01
CA ARG A 51 10.28 7.63 7.03
C ARG A 51 10.89 8.96 6.61
N ARG A 52 12.16 8.97 6.24
CA ARG A 52 12.89 10.18 5.82
C ARG A 52 12.24 10.84 4.60
N ALA A 53 11.81 10.03 3.64
CA ALA A 53 11.12 10.53 2.45
C ALA A 53 9.78 11.17 2.80
N MET A 54 9.00 10.56 3.71
CA MET A 54 7.73 11.10 4.17
C MET A 54 7.89 12.40 4.96
N GLU A 55 8.85 12.45 5.86
CA GLU A 55 9.13 13.65 6.70
C GLU A 55 9.63 14.84 5.90
N ALA A 56 10.12 14.62 4.67
CA ALA A 56 10.56 15.69 3.78
C ALA A 56 9.40 16.39 3.03
N ILE A 57 8.16 15.90 3.18
CA ILE A 57 6.98 16.44 2.49
C ILE A 57 6.03 17.07 3.52
N ASP A 58 5.61 18.30 3.25
CA ASP A 58 4.62 19.05 4.03
C ASP A 58 3.52 19.58 3.07
N PRO A 59 2.23 19.34 3.34
CA PRO A 59 1.68 18.53 4.45
C PRO A 59 1.98 17.03 4.32
N VAL A 60 1.81 16.30 5.43
CA VAL A 60 2.06 14.85 5.48
C VAL A 60 1.21 14.13 4.43
N PRO A 61 1.81 13.41 3.49
CA PRO A 61 1.10 12.82 2.36
C PRO A 61 0.30 11.57 2.75
N VAL A 62 -0.56 11.13 1.83
CA VAL A 62 -0.99 9.72 1.80
C VAL A 62 0.22 8.87 1.45
N ILE A 63 0.46 7.82 2.20
CA ILE A 63 1.55 6.87 1.93
C ILE A 63 1.00 5.53 1.47
N GLY A 64 1.81 4.77 0.77
CA GLY A 64 1.40 3.45 0.31
C GLY A 64 2.50 2.71 -0.42
N GLY A 65 2.13 1.62 -1.04
CA GLY A 65 3.06 0.84 -1.83
C GLY A 65 2.45 -0.43 -2.38
N GLN A 66 3.25 -1.13 -3.16
CA GLN A 66 2.91 -2.42 -3.73
C GLN A 66 3.71 -3.53 -3.04
N SER A 67 3.02 -4.62 -2.64
CA SER A 67 3.66 -5.81 -2.08
C SER A 67 4.59 -5.45 -0.91
N PHE A 68 5.89 -5.67 -1.04
CA PHE A 68 6.88 -5.29 -0.01
C PHE A 68 6.77 -3.82 0.41
N GLY A 69 6.59 -2.90 -0.53
CA GLY A 69 6.38 -1.48 -0.25
C GLY A 69 5.10 -1.21 0.56
N ALA A 70 4.02 -1.96 0.30
CA ALA A 70 2.80 -1.89 1.10
C ALA A 70 3.06 -2.34 2.56
N ARG A 71 3.85 -3.40 2.75
CA ARG A 71 4.23 -3.83 4.09
C ARG A 71 5.05 -2.77 4.83
N VAL A 72 6.05 -2.17 4.18
CA VAL A 72 6.87 -1.11 4.79
C VAL A 72 6.01 0.10 5.15
N ALA A 73 5.12 0.53 4.24
CA ALA A 73 4.19 1.63 4.48
C ALA A 73 3.26 1.35 5.67
N SER A 74 2.74 0.12 5.81
CA SER A 74 1.88 -0.25 6.92
C SER A 74 2.61 -0.26 8.28
N LEU A 75 3.86 -0.69 8.31
CA LEU A 75 4.70 -0.61 9.51
C LEU A 75 4.95 0.85 9.92
N LEU A 76 5.24 1.71 8.94
CA LEU A 76 5.44 3.13 9.19
C LEU A 76 4.16 3.80 9.70
N ALA A 77 2.99 3.48 9.12
CA ALA A 77 1.69 4.02 9.54
C ALA A 77 1.28 3.58 10.95
N ALA A 78 1.82 2.48 11.46
CA ALA A 78 1.62 2.04 12.85
C ALA A 78 2.47 2.83 13.87
N GLU A 79 3.48 3.56 13.41
CA GLU A 79 4.37 4.39 14.25
C GLU A 79 4.08 5.90 14.08
N LEU A 80 3.65 6.30 12.88
CA LEU A 80 3.32 7.68 12.52
C LEU A 80 1.88 7.72 12.00
N THR A 81 1.30 8.91 11.95
CA THR A 81 -0.07 9.08 11.45
C THR A 81 -0.03 9.84 10.11
N PRO A 82 0.10 9.15 8.96
CA PRO A 82 -0.05 9.78 7.64
C PRO A 82 -1.51 10.21 7.42
N ALA A 83 -1.76 11.01 6.38
CA ALA A 83 -3.12 11.41 6.01
C ALA A 83 -4.03 10.20 5.72
N ALA A 84 -3.49 9.20 5.03
CA ALA A 84 -4.11 7.90 4.80
C ALA A 84 -3.07 6.88 4.32
N LEU A 85 -3.46 5.60 4.23
CA LEU A 85 -2.61 4.48 3.80
C LEU A 85 -3.22 3.73 2.63
N VAL A 86 -2.43 3.46 1.58
CA VAL A 86 -2.85 2.68 0.41
C VAL A 86 -2.00 1.41 0.28
N LEU A 87 -2.61 0.25 0.39
CA LEU A 87 -1.96 -1.05 0.35
C LEU A 87 -2.36 -1.81 -0.93
N LEU A 88 -1.45 -1.88 -1.89
CA LEU A 88 -1.64 -2.60 -3.15
C LEU A 88 -1.00 -3.98 -3.06
N SER A 89 -1.80 -5.04 -3.21
CA SER A 89 -1.34 -6.44 -3.13
C SER A 89 -0.49 -6.71 -1.89
N TYR A 90 -1.02 -6.43 -0.70
CA TYR A 90 -0.32 -6.65 0.55
C TYR A 90 0.09 -8.11 0.72
N PRO A 91 1.37 -8.42 0.99
CA PRO A 91 1.83 -9.80 1.12
C PRO A 91 1.52 -10.35 2.51
N LEU A 92 0.33 -10.89 2.68
CA LEU A 92 -0.19 -11.37 3.96
C LEU A 92 0.58 -12.58 4.49
N HIS A 93 1.05 -13.43 3.60
CA HIS A 93 1.84 -14.63 3.90
C HIS A 93 2.69 -15.03 2.68
N ALA A 94 3.67 -15.88 2.88
CA ALA A 94 4.32 -16.55 1.75
C ALA A 94 3.39 -17.62 1.15
N PRO A 95 3.54 -17.97 -0.13
CA PRO A 95 2.77 -19.05 -0.74
C PRO A 95 2.87 -20.34 0.08
N GLY A 96 1.72 -20.97 0.38
CA GLY A 96 1.65 -22.18 1.19
C GLY A 96 1.87 -21.99 2.70
N ARG A 97 2.04 -20.76 3.18
CA ARG A 97 2.30 -20.44 4.61
C ARG A 97 1.22 -19.53 5.20
N GLN A 98 -0.04 -19.85 4.97
CA GLN A 98 -1.19 -19.04 5.39
C GLN A 98 -1.21 -18.75 6.89
N GLY A 99 -0.73 -19.66 7.73
CA GLY A 99 -0.67 -19.48 9.19
C GLY A 99 0.19 -18.31 9.69
N ALA A 100 1.04 -17.73 8.83
CA ALA A 100 1.88 -16.58 9.19
C ALA A 100 1.16 -15.22 9.11
N TRP A 101 -0.12 -15.19 8.73
CA TRP A 101 -0.84 -13.93 8.51
C TRP A 101 -0.97 -13.07 9.76
N GLU A 102 -1.17 -13.67 10.93
CA GLU A 102 -1.34 -12.94 12.19
C GLU A 102 -0.06 -12.18 12.59
N GLU A 103 1.09 -12.82 12.47
CA GLU A 103 2.39 -12.18 12.69
C GLU A 103 2.61 -11.02 11.70
N ARG A 104 2.22 -11.23 10.44
CA ARG A 104 2.40 -10.26 9.36
C ARG A 104 1.54 -9.01 9.56
N THR A 105 0.45 -9.09 10.28
CA THR A 105 -0.52 -8.00 10.54
C THR A 105 -0.60 -7.57 12.01
N ALA A 106 0.28 -8.07 12.87
CA ALA A 106 0.26 -7.78 14.31
C ALA A 106 0.34 -6.27 14.66
N HIS A 107 0.85 -5.45 13.75
CA HIS A 107 0.92 -3.99 13.90
C HIS A 107 -0.34 -3.25 13.42
N TRP A 108 -1.24 -3.89 12.67
CA TRP A 108 -2.41 -3.25 12.07
C TRP A 108 -3.36 -2.58 13.07
N PRO A 109 -3.62 -3.13 14.27
CA PRO A 109 -4.47 -2.45 15.27
C PRO A 109 -3.95 -1.06 15.71
N ARG A 110 -2.66 -0.78 15.47
CA ARG A 110 -2.06 0.54 15.81
C ARG A 110 -2.13 1.56 14.69
N ILE A 111 -2.61 1.18 13.49
CA ILE A 111 -2.76 2.10 12.36
C ILE A 111 -3.97 2.98 12.60
N GLY A 112 -3.75 4.26 12.87
CA GLY A 112 -4.81 5.20 13.23
C GLY A 112 -5.34 6.06 12.08
N CYS A 113 -4.89 5.84 10.85
CA CYS A 113 -5.37 6.57 9.66
C CYS A 113 -6.30 5.70 8.80
N PRO A 114 -7.11 6.30 7.91
CA PRO A 114 -7.89 5.54 6.93
C PRO A 114 -7.03 4.67 6.03
N VAL A 115 -7.47 3.45 5.73
CA VAL A 115 -6.71 2.48 4.92
C VAL A 115 -7.54 2.00 3.73
N LEU A 116 -6.95 2.05 2.53
CA LEU A 116 -7.46 1.39 1.33
C LEU A 116 -6.60 0.17 1.01
N LEU A 117 -7.23 -1.02 0.98
CA LEU A 117 -6.60 -2.26 0.53
C LEU A 117 -7.16 -2.68 -0.82
N LEU A 118 -6.28 -2.92 -1.79
CA LEU A 118 -6.64 -3.48 -3.09
C LEU A 118 -5.89 -4.79 -3.30
N ALA A 119 -6.63 -5.88 -3.56
CA ALA A 119 -6.06 -7.22 -3.64
C ALA A 119 -6.70 -8.06 -4.75
N GLY A 120 -5.91 -8.94 -5.37
CA GLY A 120 -6.42 -9.97 -6.25
C GLY A 120 -6.84 -11.22 -5.46
N GLU A 121 -7.98 -11.81 -5.80
CA GLU A 121 -8.48 -13.01 -5.11
C GLU A 121 -7.72 -14.29 -5.48
N SER A 122 -6.89 -14.25 -6.52
CA SER A 122 -5.98 -15.33 -6.92
C SER A 122 -4.52 -15.05 -6.56
N ASP A 123 -4.27 -14.13 -5.63
CA ASP A 123 -2.93 -13.78 -5.19
C ASP A 123 -2.35 -14.88 -4.27
N PRO A 124 -1.24 -15.55 -4.65
CA PRO A 124 -0.65 -16.60 -3.82
C PRO A 124 -0.02 -16.07 -2.51
N PHE A 125 0.18 -14.75 -2.39
CA PHE A 125 0.72 -14.10 -1.19
C PHE A 125 -0.37 -13.57 -0.24
N ALA A 126 -1.64 -13.68 -0.61
CA ALA A 126 -2.74 -13.18 0.22
C ALA A 126 -4.03 -13.97 -0.02
N ASP A 127 -4.27 -14.99 0.79
CA ASP A 127 -5.58 -15.62 0.82
C ASP A 127 -6.65 -14.57 1.12
N VAL A 128 -7.65 -14.44 0.24
CA VAL A 128 -8.64 -13.36 0.33
C VAL A 128 -9.52 -13.46 1.57
N THR A 129 -9.82 -14.68 2.04
CA THR A 129 -10.60 -14.89 3.26
C THR A 129 -9.81 -14.45 4.49
N LEU A 130 -8.52 -14.79 4.55
CA LEU A 130 -7.64 -14.33 5.61
C LEU A 130 -7.40 -12.82 5.55
N LEU A 131 -7.30 -12.25 4.34
CA LEU A 131 -7.13 -10.81 4.18
C LEU A 131 -8.36 -10.03 4.67
N ARG A 132 -9.57 -10.51 4.39
CA ARG A 132 -10.81 -9.93 4.93
C ARG A 132 -10.80 -9.96 6.46
N ARG A 133 -10.45 -11.10 7.04
CA ARG A 133 -10.33 -11.25 8.49
C ARG A 133 -9.24 -10.36 9.09
N ALA A 134 -8.11 -10.22 8.40
CA ALA A 134 -7.04 -9.31 8.84
C ALA A 134 -7.48 -7.85 8.78
N ALA A 135 -8.24 -7.45 7.75
CA ALA A 135 -8.74 -6.08 7.60
C ALA A 135 -9.67 -5.66 8.75
N ASP A 136 -10.35 -6.59 9.40
CA ASP A 136 -11.18 -6.31 10.59
C ASP A 136 -10.35 -5.80 11.80
N GLN A 137 -9.02 -5.95 11.77
CA GLN A 137 -8.12 -5.39 12.79
C GLN A 137 -7.84 -3.89 12.59
N LEU A 138 -8.14 -3.35 11.42
CA LEU A 138 -7.92 -1.95 11.09
C LEU A 138 -9.13 -1.12 11.55
N PRO A 139 -8.93 -0.02 12.28
CA PRO A 139 -10.02 0.82 12.78
C PRO A 139 -10.88 1.45 11.68
N ASP A 140 -10.26 1.80 10.55
CA ASP A 140 -10.94 2.41 9.40
C ASP A 140 -10.31 1.87 8.11
N ALA A 141 -10.95 0.85 7.52
CA ALA A 141 -10.44 0.21 6.31
C ALA A 141 -11.51 -0.05 5.26
N THR A 142 -11.14 0.16 4.02
CA THR A 142 -11.88 -0.28 2.84
C THR A 142 -11.06 -1.33 2.10
N LEU A 143 -11.58 -2.54 1.97
CA LEU A 143 -10.98 -3.62 1.18
C LEU A 143 -11.77 -3.84 -0.10
N LEU A 144 -11.09 -3.72 -1.24
CA LEU A 144 -11.61 -4.09 -2.56
C LEU A 144 -10.81 -5.29 -3.09
N SER A 145 -11.48 -6.36 -3.42
CA SER A 145 -10.87 -7.57 -3.99
C SER A 145 -11.39 -7.83 -5.40
N TYR A 146 -10.50 -8.33 -6.26
CA TYR A 146 -10.77 -8.54 -7.67
C TYR A 146 -10.72 -10.03 -8.03
N PRO A 147 -11.84 -10.63 -8.48
CA PRO A 147 -11.89 -12.04 -8.88
C PRO A 147 -10.91 -12.35 -10.02
N ARG A 148 -10.26 -13.50 -9.95
CA ARG A 148 -9.32 -14.00 -10.96
C ARG A 148 -8.13 -13.09 -11.24
N VAL A 149 -7.79 -12.21 -10.32
CA VAL A 149 -6.62 -11.33 -10.37
C VAL A 149 -5.58 -11.87 -9.41
N GLY A 150 -4.34 -11.96 -9.88
CA GLY A 150 -3.19 -12.39 -9.09
C GLY A 150 -2.47 -11.25 -8.38
N HIS A 151 -1.22 -11.50 -8.02
CA HIS A 151 -0.35 -10.51 -7.39
C HIS A 151 -0.02 -9.38 -8.36
N GLY A 152 -0.14 -8.12 -7.93
CA GLY A 152 0.26 -6.94 -8.69
C GLY A 152 -0.86 -6.19 -9.41
N LEU A 153 -2.08 -6.67 -9.42
CA LEU A 153 -3.30 -6.00 -9.95
C LEU A 153 -3.26 -5.64 -11.45
N GLY A 154 -2.28 -6.12 -12.24
CA GLY A 154 -2.05 -5.68 -13.62
C GLY A 154 -3.28 -5.68 -14.52
N ARG A 155 -4.14 -6.71 -14.43
CA ARG A 155 -5.36 -6.83 -15.25
C ARG A 155 -6.45 -5.80 -14.93
N VAL A 156 -6.41 -5.22 -13.74
CA VAL A 156 -7.40 -4.25 -13.23
C VAL A 156 -6.73 -2.94 -12.81
N LEU A 157 -5.50 -2.69 -13.28
CA LEU A 157 -4.71 -1.57 -12.81
C LEU A 157 -5.44 -0.23 -13.00
N ASP A 158 -6.07 -0.01 -14.15
CA ASP A 158 -6.77 1.24 -14.44
C ASP A 158 -7.91 1.49 -13.45
N GLU A 159 -8.76 0.50 -13.22
CA GLU A 159 -9.82 0.57 -12.21
C GLU A 159 -9.26 0.75 -10.79
N ALA A 160 -8.20 0.03 -10.45
CA ALA A 160 -7.54 0.16 -9.16
C ALA A 160 -7.01 1.58 -8.92
N LEU A 161 -6.44 2.21 -9.95
CA LEU A 161 -5.96 3.59 -9.88
C LEU A 161 -7.10 4.62 -9.77
N ASP A 162 -8.28 4.36 -10.36
CA ASP A 162 -9.48 5.17 -10.13
C ASP A 162 -9.86 5.15 -8.64
N ARG A 163 -9.85 3.96 -8.02
CA ARG A 163 -10.15 3.81 -6.58
C ARG A 163 -9.13 4.52 -5.71
N VAL A 164 -7.84 4.39 -6.02
CA VAL A 164 -6.77 5.11 -5.31
C VAL A 164 -6.94 6.62 -5.42
N ALA A 165 -7.16 7.14 -6.63
CA ALA A 165 -7.30 8.58 -6.85
C ALA A 165 -8.51 9.16 -6.10
N ALA A 166 -9.67 8.49 -6.14
CA ALA A 166 -10.85 8.89 -5.39
C ALA A 166 -10.59 8.89 -3.88
N PHE A 167 -9.98 7.82 -3.35
CA PHE A 167 -9.66 7.68 -1.94
C PHE A 167 -8.70 8.78 -1.45
N VAL A 168 -7.65 9.09 -2.23
CA VAL A 168 -6.68 10.14 -1.89
C VAL A 168 -7.33 11.52 -1.93
N ALA A 169 -8.13 11.82 -2.97
CA ALA A 169 -8.78 13.13 -3.12
C ALA A 169 -9.75 13.48 -1.97
N GLU A 170 -10.35 12.49 -1.33
CA GLU A 170 -11.24 12.68 -0.19
C GLU A 170 -10.48 13.02 1.12
N ARG A 171 -9.15 12.87 1.15
CA ARG A 171 -8.32 12.90 2.37
C ARG A 171 -7.17 13.90 2.33
N THR A 172 -7.09 14.73 1.28
CA THR A 172 -6.01 15.73 1.10
C THR A 172 -6.51 17.13 0.71
#